data_bac37c94dc5c69e3f3ca03f20379ec0d
#
_entry.id   bac37c94dc5c69e3f3ca03f20379ec0d
#
_cell.length_a   1.000
_cell.length_b   1.000
_cell.length_c   1.000
_cell.angle_alpha   90.00
_cell.angle_beta   90.00
_cell.angle_gamma   90.00
#
_symmetry.space_group_name_H-M   'P 1'
#
loop_
_entity.id
_entity.type
_entity.pdbx_description
1 polymer ?
#
loop_
_entity_poly.entity_id
_entity_poly.type
_entity_poly.pdbx_seq_one_letter_code
_entity_poly.pdbx_strand_id
1 'polypeptide(L)' 'SSKWPSRYRFKFILKSDENDILELKTIFNDIKNADFSIRKSSNNKFSSISITAVMKTPISIIEKYKLASKIKGIISL' A
#
# COMPACT_ATOMS: atom_id res chain seq x y z
N SER A 1 -21.61 -13.20 3.08
CA SER A 1 -21.31 -12.40 1.89
C SER A 1 -20.61 -11.10 2.27
N SER A 2 -19.74 -10.66 1.39
CA SER A 2 -18.98 -9.43 1.60
C SER A 2 -19.88 -8.21 1.38
N LYS A 3 -19.75 -7.23 2.26
CA LYS A 3 -20.42 -5.95 2.07
C LYS A 3 -19.44 -4.91 1.60
N TRP A 4 -19.85 -4.11 0.62
CA TRP A 4 -19.04 -3.03 0.08
C TRP A 4 -19.78 -1.71 0.22
N PRO A 5 -19.05 -0.62 0.51
CA PRO A 5 -17.59 -0.52 0.67
C PRO A 5 -17.11 -1.27 1.91
N SER A 6 -15.84 -1.66 1.89
CA SER A 6 -15.26 -2.46 2.95
C SER A 6 -13.88 -1.95 3.33
N ARG A 7 -13.55 -2.05 4.60
CA ARG A 7 -12.24 -1.67 5.09
C ARG A 7 -11.22 -2.73 4.69
N TYR A 8 -10.12 -2.32 4.07
CA TYR A 8 -9.10 -3.23 3.60
C TYR A 8 -7.71 -2.77 4.02
N ARG A 9 -6.85 -3.71 4.38
CA ARG A 9 -5.48 -3.41 4.77
C ARG A 9 -4.53 -3.98 3.72
N PHE A 10 -3.85 -3.05 3.02
CA PHE A 10 -2.77 -3.40 2.12
C PHE A 10 -1.47 -3.50 2.92
N LYS A 11 -0.59 -4.43 2.54
CA LYS A 11 0.71 -4.50 3.16
C LYS A 11 1.77 -4.75 2.10
N PHE A 12 2.82 -3.95 2.14
CA PHE A 12 3.90 -3.98 1.16
C PHE A 12 5.25 -3.98 1.86
N ILE A 13 6.23 -4.62 1.25
CA ILE A 13 7.61 -4.52 1.67
C ILE A 13 8.42 -3.99 0.48
N LEU A 14 9.22 -2.98 0.71
CA LEU A 14 10.06 -2.38 -0.32
C LEU A 14 11.33 -1.83 0.31
N LYS A 15 12.32 -1.49 -0.53
CA LYS A 15 13.54 -0.86 -0.04
C LYS A 15 13.20 0.46 0.64
N SER A 16 13.99 0.82 1.65
CA SER A 16 13.82 2.08 2.37
C SER A 16 14.35 3.25 1.52
N ASP A 17 13.71 3.45 0.38
CA ASP A 17 14.02 4.51 -0.57
C ASP A 17 12.90 5.53 -0.53
N GLU A 18 13.23 6.79 -0.26
CA GLU A 18 12.22 7.83 -0.08
C GLU A 18 11.36 8.02 -1.33
N ASN A 19 11.96 7.89 -2.52
CA ASN A 19 11.21 8.07 -3.76
C ASN A 19 10.21 6.94 -3.98
N ASP A 20 10.61 5.70 -3.68
CA ASP A 20 9.71 4.54 -3.81
C ASP A 20 8.57 4.62 -2.79
N ILE A 21 8.88 5.02 -1.57
CA ILE A 21 7.87 5.19 -0.53
C ILE A 21 6.89 6.30 -0.92
N LEU A 22 7.40 7.40 -1.45
CA LEU A 22 6.54 8.49 -1.91
C LEU A 22 5.67 8.05 -3.07
N GLU A 23 6.22 7.27 -3.99
CA GLU A 23 5.45 6.75 -5.12
C GLU A 23 4.30 5.87 -4.62
N LEU A 24 4.57 5.00 -3.65
CA LEU A 24 3.51 4.17 -3.07
C LEU A 24 2.43 5.02 -2.41
N LYS A 25 2.82 6.05 -1.66
CA LYS A 25 1.85 6.97 -1.05
C LYS A 25 1.01 7.67 -2.11
N THR A 26 1.63 8.08 -3.21
CA THR A 26 0.95 8.77 -4.30
C THR A 26 -0.12 7.90 -4.95
N ILE A 27 0.13 6.59 -5.07
CA ILE A 27 -0.85 5.63 -5.60
C ILE A 27 -2.14 5.65 -4.78
N PHE A 28 -2.05 5.94 -3.47
CA PHE A 28 -3.20 5.93 -2.58
C PHE A 28 -3.73 7.34 -2.25
N ASN A 29 -3.22 8.37 -2.91
CA ASN A 29 -3.59 9.76 -2.55
C ASN A 29 -5.02 10.13 -2.92
N ASP A 30 -5.68 9.35 -3.75
CA ASP A 30 -7.08 9.54 -4.14
C ASP A 30 -8.07 9.00 -3.12
N ILE A 31 -7.59 8.30 -2.09
CA ILE A 31 -8.45 7.72 -1.07
C ILE A 31 -8.42 8.58 0.18
N LYS A 32 -9.58 9.11 0.56
CA LYS A 32 -9.71 9.89 1.79
C LYS A 32 -9.52 9.02 3.02
N ASN A 33 -8.83 9.57 4.01
CA ASN A 33 -8.69 8.92 5.32
C ASN A 33 -7.98 7.56 5.26
N ALA A 34 -7.10 7.38 4.28
CA ALA A 34 -6.24 6.20 4.27
C ALA A 34 -5.18 6.35 5.37
N ASP A 35 -5.03 5.31 6.18
CA ASP A 35 -4.04 5.30 7.26
C ASP A 35 -2.77 4.60 6.79
N PHE A 36 -1.64 5.28 6.94
CA PHE A 36 -0.33 4.75 6.59
C PHE A 36 0.48 4.45 7.84
N SER A 37 1.09 3.28 7.88
CA SER A 37 2.00 2.89 8.94
C SER A 37 3.27 2.33 8.31
N ILE A 38 4.42 2.83 8.73
CA ILE A 38 5.71 2.45 8.18
C ILE A 38 6.58 1.89 9.30
N ARG A 39 7.16 0.71 9.05
CA ARG A 39 8.12 0.10 9.97
C ARG A 39 9.38 -0.27 9.18
N LYS A 40 10.52 0.25 9.61
CA LYS A 40 11.80 -0.09 9.00
C LYS A 40 12.35 -1.39 9.58
N SER A 41 13.07 -2.16 8.77
CA SER A 41 13.79 -3.33 9.24
C SER A 41 14.92 -2.91 10.17
N SER A 42 15.48 -3.88 10.93
CA SER A 42 16.54 -3.59 11.91
C SER A 42 17.77 -2.96 11.30
N ASN A 43 18.08 -3.26 10.04
CA ASN A 43 19.22 -2.68 9.33
C ASN A 43 18.84 -1.50 8.44
N ASN A 44 17.61 -1.03 8.51
CA ASN A 44 17.08 0.08 7.73
C ASN A 44 17.12 -0.10 6.20
N LYS A 45 17.31 -1.33 5.73
CA LYS A 45 17.35 -1.59 4.27
C LYS A 45 15.97 -1.71 3.68
N PHE A 46 15.00 -2.20 4.43
CA PHE A 46 13.65 -2.42 3.96
C PHE A 46 12.64 -1.72 4.85
N SER A 47 11.51 -1.39 4.25
CA SER A 47 10.37 -0.80 4.97
C SER A 47 9.14 -1.64 4.72
N SER A 48 8.38 -1.90 5.79
CA SER A 48 7.07 -2.52 5.71
C SER A 48 6.04 -1.40 5.82
N ILE A 49 5.16 -1.29 4.83
CA ILE A 49 4.14 -0.25 4.81
C ILE A 49 2.78 -0.91 4.82
N SER A 50 1.97 -0.52 5.80
CA SER A 50 0.58 -0.94 5.89
C SER A 50 -0.31 0.25 5.54
N ILE A 51 -1.28 0.04 4.67
CA ILE A 51 -2.22 1.07 4.26
C ILE A 51 -3.62 0.53 4.48
N THR A 52 -4.35 1.15 5.39
CA THR A 52 -5.72 0.77 5.68
C THR A 52 -6.66 1.81 5.10
N ALA A 53 -7.59 1.38 4.28
CA ALA A 53 -8.48 2.28 3.56
C ALA A 53 -9.83 1.62 3.33
N VAL A 54 -10.87 2.44 3.22
CA VAL A 54 -12.20 1.96 2.82
C VAL A 54 -12.21 1.88 1.30
N MET A 55 -12.35 0.66 0.78
CA MET A 55 -12.36 0.40 -0.65
C MET A 55 -13.78 0.11 -1.12
N LYS A 56 -14.14 0.65 -2.28
CA LYS A 56 -15.51 0.57 -2.78
C LYS A 56 -15.86 -0.78 -3.37
N THR A 57 -14.92 -1.44 -4.02
CA THR A 57 -15.15 -2.71 -4.72
C THR A 57 -13.93 -3.61 -4.63
N PRO A 58 -14.09 -4.93 -4.83
CA PRO A 58 -12.93 -5.82 -4.94
C PRO A 58 -11.98 -5.42 -6.07
N ILE A 59 -12.52 -4.97 -7.20
CA ILE A 59 -11.70 -4.54 -8.34
C ILE A 59 -10.82 -3.36 -7.99
N SER A 60 -11.32 -2.42 -7.18
CA SER A 60 -10.52 -1.26 -6.76
C SER A 60 -9.30 -1.68 -5.94
N ILE A 61 -9.40 -2.76 -5.18
CA ILE A 61 -8.26 -3.31 -4.44
C ILE A 61 -7.22 -3.87 -5.41
N ILE A 62 -7.67 -4.65 -6.38
CA ILE A 62 -6.80 -5.25 -7.40
C ILE A 62 -6.06 -4.17 -8.19
N GLU A 63 -6.76 -3.09 -8.54
CA GLU A 63 -6.17 -1.97 -9.26
C GLU A 63 -5.02 -1.33 -8.49
N LYS A 64 -5.18 -1.18 -7.18
CA LYS A 64 -4.11 -0.62 -6.34
C LYS A 64 -2.89 -1.54 -6.32
N TYR A 65 -3.09 -2.85 -6.21
CA TYR A 65 -1.99 -3.79 -6.26
C TYR A 65 -1.26 -3.75 -7.61
N LYS A 66 -2.01 -3.61 -8.71
CA LYS A 66 -1.40 -3.51 -10.04
C LYS A 66 -0.53 -2.27 -10.16
N LEU A 67 -1.01 -1.13 -9.68
CA LEU A 67 -0.23 0.10 -9.70
C LEU A 67 1.04 -0.04 -8.83
N ALA A 68 0.89 -0.59 -7.63
CA ALA A 68 2.02 -0.77 -6.72
C ALA A 68 3.06 -1.72 -7.31
N SER A 69 2.65 -2.73 -8.05
CA SER A 69 3.56 -3.72 -8.62
C SER A 69 4.56 -3.12 -9.62
N LYS A 70 4.31 -1.91 -10.10
CA LYS A 70 5.22 -1.21 -11.00
C LYS A 70 6.45 -0.65 -10.29
N ILE A 71 6.41 -0.56 -8.97
CA ILE A 71 7.57 -0.14 -8.18
C ILE A 71 8.54 -1.31 -8.13
N LYS A 72 9.74 -1.09 -8.66
CA LYS A 72 10.74 -2.17 -8.77
C LYS A 72 11.09 -2.74 -7.40
N GLY A 73 11.00 -4.05 -7.27
CA GLY A 73 11.39 -4.76 -6.06
C GLY A 73 10.35 -4.75 -4.95
N ILE A 74 9.16 -4.17 -5.17
CA ILE A 74 8.11 -4.19 -4.15
C ILE A 74 7.54 -5.60 -4.00
N ILE A 75 7.22 -5.96 -2.77
CA ILE A 75 6.57 -7.23 -2.44
C ILE A 75 5.22 -6.90 -1.82
N SER A 76 4.17 -7.49 -2.37
CA SER A 76 2.81 -7.38 -1.82
C SER A 76 2.52 -8.58 -0.93
N LEU A 77 2.01 -8.33 0.25
CA LEU A 77 1.71 -9.39 1.22
C LEU A 77 0.22 -9.63 1.39
#